data_bb72bd0fb714e4a13af377a84c2e5576
#
_entry.id   bb72bd0fb714e4a13af377a84c2e5576
#
_cell.length_a   1.000
_cell.length_b   1.000
_cell.length_c   1.000
_cell.angle_alpha   90.00
_cell.angle_beta   90.00
_cell.angle_gamma   90.00
#
_symmetry.space_group_name_H-M   'P 1'
#
loop_
_entity.id
_entity.type
_entity.pdbx_description
1 polymer ?
#
loop_
_entity_poly.entity_id
_entity_poly.type
_entity_poly.pdbx_seq_one_letter_code
_entity_poly.pdbx_strand_id
1 'polypeptide(L)'
;MSLSVSTATLGLVSFWLKRRISSATWPPPLTVLDVALVVPIYNENPSDVFGNATAMLEELHVAKTGHKFSLFILSDTQDPQIAAQELRAMIILRNTLPYDTIIYSRRRAQNTARKPVIIRDWIEGWGGGYEAMLVLDADSLMSSSAIVTMADELSHDPSAGLIQSCPNLFGAKTLFARMQQFSNVTFGWPLAEGLALWANREGNYWGHNAIIRTAAFASCAGLPRVKSIRGKDKLILSHDFVEAGLLRRAGWAVRFMSSIEGSYEETPATLVDYVLRDRRWCQGNLQHLRIVPTVGLHAVSRFHLVHGAVSYLLSPAWFILLMVWALLSNGDETNGISYFSASSPKMPIWPHMSNVNSLIILLFMYGMLLAPKIIGAIVMLASSDSRRKYGGSLQFTASFLLEIFTSFAYAPILMIQQTIAVLRSL
;
A
#
# COMPACT_ATOMS: atom_id res chain seq x y z
N MET A 1 0.27 -14.11 -9.84
CA MET A 1 -0.54 -15.13 -9.11
C MET A 1 0.32 -16.00 -8.19
N SER A 2 1.32 -16.76 -8.68
CA SER A 2 2.16 -17.64 -7.83
C SER A 2 2.80 -16.92 -6.65
N LEU A 3 3.38 -15.73 -6.86
CA LEU A 3 3.97 -14.93 -5.77
C LEU A 3 2.94 -14.57 -4.69
N SER A 4 1.75 -14.12 -5.07
CA SER A 4 0.71 -13.76 -4.08
C SER A 4 0.23 -14.97 -3.28
N VAL A 5 0.13 -16.14 -3.93
CA VAL A 5 -0.24 -17.39 -3.26
C VAL A 5 0.84 -17.83 -2.29
N SER A 6 2.11 -17.87 -2.73
CA SER A 6 3.23 -18.25 -1.85
C SER A 6 3.41 -17.26 -0.70
N THR A 7 3.26 -15.96 -0.93
CA THR A 7 3.30 -14.94 0.12
C THR A 7 2.16 -15.14 1.14
N ALA A 8 0.92 -15.33 0.68
CA ALA A 8 -0.21 -15.60 1.58
C ALA A 8 -0.05 -16.92 2.36
N THR A 9 0.53 -17.95 1.73
CA THR A 9 0.81 -19.23 2.38
C THR A 9 1.86 -19.08 3.48
N LEU A 10 2.92 -18.31 3.24
CA LEU A 10 3.90 -17.98 4.29
C LEU A 10 3.24 -17.26 5.47
N GLY A 11 2.35 -16.30 5.19
CA GLY A 11 1.59 -15.62 6.23
C GLY A 11 0.68 -16.56 7.03
N LEU A 12 0.02 -17.51 6.37
CA LEU A 12 -0.76 -18.56 7.02
C LEU A 12 0.09 -19.43 7.95
N VAL A 13 1.25 -19.88 7.47
CA VAL A 13 2.19 -20.68 8.25
C VAL A 13 2.66 -19.89 9.49
N SER A 14 3.01 -18.61 9.31
CA SER A 14 3.37 -17.72 10.42
C SER A 14 2.25 -17.59 11.45
N PHE A 15 1.01 -17.41 11.00
CA PHE A 15 -0.14 -17.35 11.90
C PHE A 15 -0.26 -18.59 12.80
N TRP A 16 -0.10 -19.78 12.22
CA TRP A 16 -0.17 -21.03 12.98
C TRP A 16 1.02 -21.22 13.93
N LEU A 17 2.20 -20.77 13.54
CA LEU A 17 3.40 -20.83 14.39
C LEU A 17 3.31 -19.82 15.54
N LYS A 18 2.97 -18.56 15.26
CA LYS A 18 2.85 -17.50 16.29
C LYS A 18 1.74 -17.78 17.31
N ARG A 19 0.66 -18.43 16.92
CA ARG A 19 -0.40 -18.83 17.83
C ARG A 19 0.08 -19.78 18.94
N ARG A 20 1.24 -20.43 18.75
CA ARG A 20 1.88 -21.30 19.75
C ARG A 20 2.90 -20.57 20.63
N ILE A 21 3.30 -19.35 20.24
CA ILE A 21 4.28 -18.56 20.97
C ILE A 21 3.53 -17.38 21.57
N SER A 22 3.42 -17.34 22.90
CA SER A 22 2.74 -16.28 23.68
C SER A 22 3.33 -14.91 23.40
N SER A 23 2.52 -13.85 23.55
CA SER A 23 2.82 -12.43 23.36
C SER A 23 4.21 -12.03 23.84
N ALA A 24 5.07 -11.66 22.88
CA ALA A 24 6.33 -11.00 23.21
C ALA A 24 6.02 -9.60 23.78
N THR A 25 6.36 -9.36 25.02
CA THR A 25 6.47 -7.99 25.53
C THR A 25 7.68 -7.34 24.85
N TRP A 26 7.46 -6.19 24.21
CA TRP A 26 8.55 -5.45 23.59
C TRP A 26 9.55 -5.01 24.68
N PRO A 27 10.85 -5.23 24.48
CA PRO A 27 11.84 -4.73 25.44
C PRO A 27 11.85 -3.19 25.46
N PRO A 28 12.20 -2.55 26.56
CA PRO A 28 12.31 -1.09 26.61
C PRO A 28 13.33 -0.58 25.58
N PRO A 29 13.20 0.67 25.11
CA PRO A 29 14.08 1.24 24.08
C PRO A 29 15.54 1.24 24.54
N LEU A 30 16.47 0.93 23.64
CA LEU A 30 17.91 0.99 23.90
C LEU A 30 18.41 2.43 24.02
N THR A 31 17.83 3.33 23.22
CA THR A 31 18.16 4.76 23.20
C THR A 31 16.89 5.60 23.08
N VAL A 32 16.88 6.74 23.76
CA VAL A 32 15.82 7.75 23.56
C VAL A 32 16.02 8.38 22.20
N LEU A 33 14.95 8.49 21.42
CA LEU A 33 14.95 9.16 20.12
C LEU A 33 14.13 10.44 20.18
N ASP A 34 14.62 11.51 19.55
CA ASP A 34 13.85 12.67 19.19
C ASP A 34 13.22 12.43 17.80
N VAL A 35 11.90 12.26 17.76
CA VAL A 35 11.13 11.85 16.58
C VAL A 35 10.27 13.00 16.09
N ALA A 36 10.42 13.36 14.82
CA ALA A 36 9.55 14.33 14.15
C ALA A 36 8.36 13.61 13.49
N LEU A 37 7.13 13.96 13.84
CA LEU A 37 5.92 13.57 13.12
C LEU A 37 5.74 14.55 11.96
N VAL A 38 6.00 14.09 10.73
CA VAL A 38 6.03 14.95 9.54
C VAL A 38 4.78 14.71 8.71
N VAL A 39 3.90 15.71 8.61
CA VAL A 39 2.61 15.67 7.91
C VAL A 39 2.64 16.65 6.73
N PRO A 40 2.98 16.23 5.52
CA PRO A 40 2.85 17.03 4.31
C PRO A 40 1.38 17.16 3.90
N ILE A 41 0.91 18.38 3.64
CA ILE A 41 -0.49 18.65 3.25
C ILE A 41 -0.55 19.53 2.00
N TYR A 42 -1.61 19.33 1.20
CA TYR A 42 -1.85 20.12 -0.01
C TYR A 42 -3.35 20.23 -0.32
N ASN A 43 -3.98 21.38 0.00
CA ASN A 43 -5.41 21.62 -0.19
C ASN A 43 -6.32 20.56 0.45
N GLU A 44 -5.87 19.93 1.54
CA GLU A 44 -6.64 18.98 2.32
C GLU A 44 -7.64 19.69 3.23
N ASN A 45 -8.64 18.97 3.74
CA ASN A 45 -9.57 19.50 4.75
C ASN A 45 -8.83 19.71 6.09
N PRO A 46 -8.66 20.95 6.57
CA PRO A 46 -7.90 21.18 7.80
C PRO A 46 -8.52 20.53 9.03
N SER A 47 -9.86 20.37 9.08
CA SER A 47 -10.53 19.73 10.22
C SER A 47 -10.08 18.29 10.42
N ASP A 48 -9.91 17.54 9.33
CA ASP A 48 -9.53 16.14 9.37
C ASP A 48 -8.04 16.00 9.73
N VAL A 49 -7.17 16.75 9.04
CA VAL A 49 -5.72 16.73 9.30
C VAL A 49 -5.38 17.11 10.74
N PHE A 50 -5.90 18.25 11.19
CA PHE A 50 -5.58 18.73 12.54
C PHE A 50 -6.30 17.94 13.62
N GLY A 51 -7.48 17.37 13.32
CA GLY A 51 -8.18 16.43 14.20
C GLY A 51 -7.37 15.16 14.43
N ASN A 52 -6.88 14.53 13.36
CA ASN A 52 -6.00 13.37 13.44
C ASN A 52 -4.70 13.68 14.21
N ALA A 53 -4.07 14.83 13.92
CA ALA A 53 -2.86 15.26 14.61
C ALA A 53 -3.10 15.49 16.12
N THR A 54 -4.23 16.10 16.49
CA THR A 54 -4.62 16.30 17.90
C THR A 54 -4.75 14.96 18.62
N ALA A 55 -5.52 14.03 18.04
CA ALA A 55 -5.75 12.72 18.64
C ALA A 55 -4.44 11.95 18.86
N MET A 56 -3.54 11.96 17.86
CA MET A 56 -2.21 11.31 17.98
C MET A 56 -1.36 11.93 19.09
N LEU A 57 -1.32 13.27 19.18
CA LEU A 57 -0.50 13.97 20.18
C LEU A 57 -1.06 13.81 21.60
N GLU A 58 -2.39 13.87 21.78
CA GLU A 58 -3.03 13.64 23.08
C GLU A 58 -2.72 12.22 23.59
N GLU A 59 -2.83 11.20 22.72
CA GLU A 59 -2.49 9.84 23.09
C GLU A 59 -0.99 9.69 23.43
N LEU A 60 -0.11 10.31 22.65
CA LEU A 60 1.34 10.30 22.90
C LEU A 60 1.70 11.00 24.21
N HIS A 61 1.02 12.08 24.57
CA HIS A 61 1.24 12.78 25.83
C HIS A 61 0.87 11.90 27.04
N VAL A 62 -0.19 11.09 26.93
CA VAL A 62 -0.60 10.16 27.98
C VAL A 62 0.31 8.92 28.01
N ALA A 63 0.88 8.54 26.87
CA ALA A 63 1.78 7.39 26.78
C ALA A 63 3.09 7.66 27.54
N LYS A 64 3.38 6.83 28.53
CA LYS A 64 4.65 6.89 29.26
C LYS A 64 5.76 6.28 28.40
N THR A 65 6.35 7.08 27.54
CA THR A 65 7.47 6.69 26.66
C THR A 65 8.73 7.49 27.02
N GLY A 66 9.90 6.92 26.76
CA GLY A 66 11.17 7.65 26.87
C GLY A 66 11.45 8.54 25.66
N HIS A 67 10.79 8.32 24.52
CA HIS A 67 10.99 9.09 23.30
C HIS A 67 10.34 10.47 23.37
N LYS A 68 10.88 11.42 22.60
CA LYS A 68 10.30 12.77 22.44
C LYS A 68 9.68 12.90 21.07
N PHE A 69 8.53 13.56 20.99
CA PHE A 69 7.80 13.73 19.75
C PHE A 69 7.54 15.21 19.47
N SER A 70 7.77 15.62 18.23
CA SER A 70 7.48 16.97 17.74
C SER A 70 6.65 16.89 16.46
N LEU A 71 5.61 17.70 16.31
CA LEU A 71 4.76 17.72 15.12
C LEU A 71 5.24 18.78 14.12
N PHE A 72 5.32 18.41 12.85
CA PHE A 72 5.60 19.29 11.73
C PHE A 72 4.49 19.18 10.69
N ILE A 73 3.67 20.22 10.59
CA ILE A 73 2.70 20.39 9.50
C ILE A 73 3.37 21.15 8.35
N LEU A 74 3.59 20.46 7.26
CA LEU A 74 4.29 21.00 6.09
C LEU A 74 3.29 21.27 4.95
N SER A 75 2.86 22.51 4.81
CA SER A 75 1.81 22.90 3.86
C SER A 75 2.37 23.37 2.52
N ASP A 76 1.86 22.80 1.44
CA ASP A 76 2.01 23.23 0.04
C ASP A 76 0.69 23.84 -0.50
N THR A 77 -0.28 24.08 0.38
CA THR A 77 -1.61 24.58 0.03
C THR A 77 -1.54 25.88 -0.75
N GLN A 78 -2.18 25.91 -1.92
CA GLN A 78 -2.23 27.06 -2.80
C GLN A 78 -3.56 27.83 -2.68
N ASP A 79 -4.62 27.16 -2.24
CA ASP A 79 -5.93 27.78 -2.02
C ASP A 79 -5.86 28.74 -0.80
N PRO A 80 -6.13 30.04 -0.98
CA PRO A 80 -6.06 31.01 0.11
C PRO A 80 -7.09 30.77 1.23
N GLN A 81 -8.26 30.22 0.89
CA GLN A 81 -9.33 29.96 1.87
C GLN A 81 -8.93 28.79 2.76
N ILE A 82 -8.45 27.68 2.15
CA ILE A 82 -7.95 26.53 2.89
C ILE A 82 -6.75 26.93 3.75
N ALA A 83 -5.81 27.72 3.21
CA ALA A 83 -4.66 28.19 3.97
C ALA A 83 -5.03 29.05 5.20
N ALA A 84 -6.07 29.87 5.08
CA ALA A 84 -6.58 30.62 6.23
C ALA A 84 -7.25 29.70 7.28
N GLN A 85 -7.91 28.62 6.85
CA GLN A 85 -8.45 27.59 7.73
C GLN A 85 -7.34 26.77 8.41
N GLU A 86 -6.28 26.40 7.71
CA GLU A 86 -5.09 25.75 8.27
C GLU A 86 -4.47 26.59 9.41
N LEU A 87 -4.33 27.91 9.19
CA LEU A 87 -3.80 28.81 10.22
C LEU A 87 -4.67 28.84 11.48
N ARG A 88 -6.00 28.89 11.31
CA ARG A 88 -6.95 28.84 12.43
C ARG A 88 -6.88 27.52 13.17
N ALA A 89 -6.86 26.40 12.44
CA ALA A 89 -6.74 25.06 13.01
C ALA A 89 -5.43 24.89 13.79
N MET A 90 -4.31 25.47 13.29
CA MET A 90 -3.03 25.46 13.99
C MET A 90 -3.09 26.24 15.32
N ILE A 91 -3.77 27.38 15.36
CA ILE A 91 -3.96 28.15 16.60
C ILE A 91 -4.78 27.35 17.62
N ILE A 92 -5.86 26.70 17.16
CA ILE A 92 -6.69 25.84 18.01
C ILE A 92 -5.85 24.68 18.56
N LEU A 93 -5.13 23.97 17.70
CA LEU A 93 -4.27 22.86 18.10
C LEU A 93 -3.28 23.27 19.20
N ARG A 94 -2.58 24.38 19.03
CA ARG A 94 -1.63 24.91 20.03
C ARG A 94 -2.28 25.26 21.37
N ASN A 95 -3.52 25.72 21.34
CA ASN A 95 -4.27 26.09 22.57
C ASN A 95 -4.89 24.86 23.27
N THR A 96 -5.06 23.76 22.56
CA THR A 96 -5.68 22.53 23.09
C THR A 96 -4.66 21.62 23.75
N LEU A 97 -3.44 21.58 23.22
CA LEU A 97 -2.38 20.70 23.70
C LEU A 97 -1.54 21.32 24.83
N PRO A 98 -0.87 20.51 25.66
CA PRO A 98 0.04 21.00 26.69
C PRO A 98 1.15 21.90 26.15
N TYR A 99 1.61 22.85 26.97
CA TYR A 99 2.61 23.87 26.59
C TYR A 99 3.96 23.29 26.16
N ASP A 100 4.32 22.10 26.60
CA ASP A 100 5.55 21.39 26.26
C ASP A 100 5.49 20.66 24.91
N THR A 101 4.29 20.61 24.30
CA THR A 101 4.12 19.99 22.97
C THR A 101 4.71 20.88 21.88
N ILE A 102 5.76 20.38 21.23
CA ILE A 102 6.46 21.11 20.17
C ILE A 102 5.71 20.93 18.85
N ILE A 103 5.18 22.04 18.31
CA ILE A 103 4.42 22.06 17.06
C ILE A 103 4.98 23.12 16.12
N TYR A 104 5.37 22.68 14.92
CA TYR A 104 5.83 23.56 13.84
C TYR A 104 4.86 23.52 12.66
N SER A 105 4.69 24.66 12.02
CA SER A 105 3.95 24.78 10.76
C SER A 105 4.75 25.62 9.79
N ARG A 106 4.91 25.10 8.57
CA ARG A 106 5.54 25.84 7.48
C ARG A 106 4.71 25.71 6.21
N ARG A 107 4.46 26.85 5.56
CA ARG A 107 3.83 26.90 4.25
C ARG A 107 4.82 27.39 3.21
N ARG A 108 4.92 26.67 2.08
CA ARG A 108 5.70 27.10 0.92
C ARG A 108 4.84 27.99 0.01
N ALA A 109 5.47 29.03 -0.56
CA ALA A 109 4.80 29.94 -1.50
C ALA A 109 4.48 29.25 -2.86
N GLN A 110 5.29 28.27 -3.25
CA GLN A 110 5.14 27.55 -4.51
C GLN A 110 5.25 26.03 -4.29
N ASN A 111 4.28 25.30 -4.79
CA ASN A 111 4.32 23.84 -4.79
C ASN A 111 5.18 23.34 -5.96
N THR A 112 6.49 23.27 -5.74
CA THR A 112 7.44 22.69 -6.69
C THR A 112 7.73 21.26 -6.31
N ALA A 113 7.40 20.31 -7.20
CA ALA A 113 7.75 18.90 -7.07
C ALA A 113 7.16 18.13 -5.90
N ARG A 114 6.09 18.62 -5.27
CA ARG A 114 5.22 17.87 -4.32
C ARG A 114 5.94 17.34 -3.05
N LYS A 115 5.46 16.22 -2.50
CA LYS A 115 5.92 15.60 -1.24
C LYS A 115 7.43 15.37 -1.12
N PRO A 116 8.19 14.88 -2.12
CA PRO A 116 9.65 14.69 -1.97
C PRO A 116 10.41 15.97 -1.67
N VAL A 117 10.02 17.08 -2.28
CA VAL A 117 10.74 18.36 -2.07
C VAL A 117 10.40 18.99 -0.74
N ILE A 118 9.15 18.89 -0.27
CA ILE A 118 8.80 19.43 1.05
C ILE A 118 9.46 18.64 2.19
N ILE A 119 9.60 17.31 2.03
CA ILE A 119 10.37 16.49 2.99
C ILE A 119 11.85 16.84 2.95
N ARG A 120 12.44 17.00 1.76
CA ARG A 120 13.82 17.43 1.62
C ARG A 120 14.06 18.80 2.28
N ASP A 121 13.19 19.78 2.01
CA ASP A 121 13.28 21.11 2.62
C ASP A 121 13.20 21.03 4.16
N TRP A 122 12.39 20.11 4.68
CA TRP A 122 12.33 19.83 6.12
C TRP A 122 13.64 19.27 6.65
N ILE A 123 14.22 18.28 5.95
CA ILE A 123 15.50 17.65 6.34
C ILE A 123 16.62 18.69 6.36
N GLU A 124 16.71 19.54 5.31
CA GLU A 124 17.73 20.58 5.19
C GLU A 124 17.57 21.67 6.27
N GLY A 125 16.34 21.98 6.67
CA GLY A 125 16.06 23.04 7.64
C GLY A 125 16.03 22.61 9.10
N TRP A 126 15.55 21.39 9.40
CA TRP A 126 15.31 20.92 10.78
C TRP A 126 15.82 19.51 11.05
N GLY A 127 16.05 18.72 10.00
CA GLY A 127 16.35 17.29 10.14
C GLY A 127 17.53 16.96 11.04
N GLY A 128 18.53 17.87 11.15
CA GLY A 128 19.68 17.67 12.01
C GLY A 128 19.38 17.66 13.53
N GLY A 129 18.21 18.13 13.93
CA GLY A 129 17.76 18.10 15.34
C GLY A 129 16.96 16.86 15.72
N TYR A 130 16.74 15.92 14.79
CA TYR A 130 15.90 14.74 15.03
C TYR A 130 16.60 13.45 14.55
N GLU A 131 16.67 12.43 15.43
CA GLU A 131 17.23 11.14 15.06
C GLU A 131 16.32 10.40 14.07
N ALA A 132 15.01 10.60 14.17
CA ALA A 132 14.04 9.95 13.29
C ALA A 132 12.91 10.89 12.87
N MET A 133 12.34 10.62 11.70
CA MET A 133 11.09 11.21 11.23
C MET A 133 10.06 10.12 10.99
N LEU A 134 8.84 10.32 11.48
CA LEU A 134 7.65 9.52 11.12
C LEU A 134 6.90 10.27 10.03
N VAL A 135 6.95 9.76 8.81
CA VAL A 135 6.27 10.36 7.66
C VAL A 135 4.83 9.88 7.61
N LEU A 136 3.91 10.82 7.61
CA LEU A 136 2.46 10.59 7.57
C LEU A 136 1.87 11.19 6.29
N ASP A 137 0.68 10.75 5.91
CA ASP A 137 -0.17 11.46 4.95
C ASP A 137 -1.23 12.28 5.70
N ALA A 138 -1.94 13.14 5.00
CA ALA A 138 -2.98 14.00 5.58
C ALA A 138 -4.13 13.22 6.24
N ASP A 139 -4.40 12.02 5.75
CA ASP A 139 -5.43 11.07 6.22
C ASP A 139 -4.89 9.98 7.15
N SER A 140 -3.59 10.00 7.46
CA SER A 140 -2.98 9.04 8.37
C SER A 140 -3.44 9.24 9.80
N LEU A 141 -3.76 8.14 10.48
CA LEU A 141 -4.05 8.10 11.90
C LEU A 141 -3.29 6.94 12.54
N MET A 142 -2.52 7.22 13.59
CA MET A 142 -1.75 6.19 14.28
C MET A 142 -1.96 6.29 15.78
N SER A 143 -2.14 5.13 16.44
CA SER A 143 -2.17 5.07 17.89
C SER A 143 -0.80 5.37 18.50
N SER A 144 -0.77 5.87 19.72
CA SER A 144 0.49 6.06 20.47
C SER A 144 1.29 4.78 20.58
N SER A 145 0.61 3.64 20.77
CA SER A 145 1.27 2.33 20.84
C SER A 145 1.99 1.96 19.54
N ALA A 146 1.37 2.26 18.36
CA ALA A 146 2.01 2.02 17.08
C ALA A 146 3.26 2.90 16.89
N ILE A 147 3.13 4.20 17.19
CA ILE A 147 4.21 5.18 17.03
C ILE A 147 5.39 4.83 17.95
N VAL A 148 5.10 4.53 19.23
CA VAL A 148 6.13 4.16 20.22
C VAL A 148 6.80 2.84 19.83
N THR A 149 6.04 1.81 19.44
CA THR A 149 6.61 0.53 18.99
C THR A 149 7.55 0.71 17.80
N MET A 150 7.21 1.56 16.84
CA MET A 150 8.09 1.85 15.70
C MET A 150 9.36 2.57 16.13
N ALA A 151 9.28 3.49 17.07
CA ALA A 151 10.44 4.19 17.64
C ALA A 151 11.34 3.24 18.44
N ASP A 152 10.75 2.38 19.29
CA ASP A 152 11.45 1.34 20.03
C ASP A 152 12.21 0.40 19.08
N GLU A 153 11.52 -0.12 18.05
CA GLU A 153 12.13 -1.00 17.05
C GLU A 153 13.27 -0.33 16.26
N LEU A 154 13.13 0.96 15.94
CA LEU A 154 14.22 1.71 15.30
C LEU A 154 15.39 1.90 16.27
N SER A 155 15.13 2.06 17.57
CA SER A 155 16.19 2.17 18.59
C SER A 155 16.96 0.87 18.77
N HIS A 156 16.27 -0.28 18.67
CA HIS A 156 16.89 -1.61 18.83
C HIS A 156 17.68 -2.05 17.58
N ASP A 157 17.40 -1.48 16.41
CA ASP A 157 18.10 -1.83 15.16
C ASP A 157 18.86 -0.63 14.58
N PRO A 158 20.13 -0.40 15.02
CA PRO A 158 20.93 0.71 14.50
C PRO A 158 21.19 0.65 12.99
N SER A 159 21.04 -0.52 12.37
CA SER A 159 21.21 -0.71 10.93
C SER A 159 19.92 -0.47 10.13
N ALA A 160 18.76 -0.32 10.80
CA ALA A 160 17.52 0.04 10.14
C ALA A 160 17.52 1.52 9.76
N GLY A 161 17.39 1.79 8.48
CA GLY A 161 17.17 3.14 7.95
C GLY A 161 15.70 3.50 7.86
N LEU A 162 14.82 2.49 7.72
CA LEU A 162 13.38 2.67 7.58
C LEU A 162 12.63 1.45 8.15
N ILE A 163 11.54 1.74 8.87
CA ILE A 163 10.56 0.74 9.30
C ILE A 163 9.18 1.18 8.81
N GLN A 164 8.57 0.35 7.97
CA GLN A 164 7.23 0.55 7.41
C GLN A 164 6.22 -0.24 8.22
N SER A 165 5.15 0.39 8.71
CA SER A 165 3.97 -0.30 9.24
C SER A 165 3.03 -0.78 8.12
N CYS A 166 2.04 -1.59 8.48
CA CYS A 166 0.96 -1.99 7.57
C CYS A 166 -0.32 -1.23 7.93
N PRO A 167 -0.69 -0.14 7.21
CA PRO A 167 -1.90 0.59 7.53
C PRO A 167 -3.16 -0.23 7.27
N ASN A 168 -4.11 -0.16 8.18
CA ASN A 168 -5.45 -0.69 8.03
C ASN A 168 -6.37 0.41 7.49
N LEU A 169 -7.20 0.08 6.51
CA LEU A 169 -8.19 1.01 5.98
C LEU A 169 -9.30 1.26 7.00
N PHE A 170 -9.69 2.51 7.20
CA PHE A 170 -10.76 2.91 8.11
C PHE A 170 -11.70 3.96 7.49
N GLY A 171 -12.76 4.34 8.20
CA GLY A 171 -13.65 5.43 7.82
C GLY A 171 -14.54 5.16 6.60
N ALA A 172 -14.63 3.93 6.09
CA ALA A 172 -15.37 3.60 4.89
C ALA A 172 -16.89 3.84 5.04
N LYS A 173 -17.46 4.74 4.23
CA LYS A 173 -18.88 5.12 4.25
C LYS A 173 -19.66 4.54 3.06
N THR A 174 -19.04 4.39 1.90
CA THR A 174 -19.68 3.84 0.67
C THR A 174 -19.50 2.33 0.60
N LEU A 175 -20.33 1.64 -0.20
CA LEU A 175 -20.18 0.21 -0.44
C LEU A 175 -18.80 -0.12 -1.01
N PHE A 176 -18.33 0.66 -1.98
CA PHE A 176 -17.02 0.49 -2.62
C PHE A 176 -15.89 0.59 -1.58
N ALA A 177 -15.88 1.64 -0.74
CA ALA A 177 -14.89 1.82 0.32
C ALA A 177 -14.95 0.71 1.37
N ARG A 178 -16.15 0.31 1.81
CA ARG A 178 -16.34 -0.80 2.77
C ARG A 178 -15.80 -2.12 2.26
N MET A 179 -15.93 -2.37 0.97
CA MET A 179 -15.36 -3.56 0.38
C MET A 179 -13.85 -3.54 0.33
N GLN A 180 -13.24 -2.40 0.01
CA GLN A 180 -11.79 -2.24 0.08
C GLN A 180 -11.30 -2.42 1.52
N GLN A 181 -11.97 -1.81 2.51
CA GLN A 181 -11.65 -1.98 3.92
C GLN A 181 -11.78 -3.45 4.35
N PHE A 182 -12.84 -4.15 3.95
CA PHE A 182 -13.00 -5.58 4.21
C PHE A 182 -11.87 -6.41 3.60
N SER A 183 -11.52 -6.15 2.34
CA SER A 183 -10.43 -6.82 1.64
C SER A 183 -9.08 -6.59 2.32
N ASN A 184 -8.78 -5.36 2.72
CA ASN A 184 -7.53 -4.99 3.40
C ASN A 184 -7.37 -5.77 4.71
N VAL A 185 -8.39 -5.80 5.55
CA VAL A 185 -8.33 -6.48 6.85
C VAL A 185 -8.33 -8.01 6.70
N THR A 186 -9.11 -8.56 5.75
CA THR A 186 -9.26 -10.02 5.63
C THR A 186 -8.15 -10.68 4.82
N PHE A 187 -7.78 -10.10 3.67
CA PHE A 187 -6.79 -10.69 2.75
C PHE A 187 -5.44 -9.99 2.85
N GLY A 188 -5.41 -8.72 3.24
CA GLY A 188 -4.20 -7.93 3.35
C GLY A 188 -3.28 -8.46 4.43
N TRP A 189 -3.82 -8.89 5.58
CA TRP A 189 -2.98 -9.33 6.69
C TRP A 189 -2.11 -10.55 6.37
N PRO A 190 -2.59 -11.68 5.81
CA PRO A 190 -1.71 -12.80 5.46
C PRO A 190 -0.67 -12.45 4.40
N LEU A 191 -1.02 -11.57 3.46
CA LEU A 191 -0.08 -11.07 2.46
C LEU A 191 0.99 -10.18 3.10
N ALA A 192 0.59 -9.28 4.02
CA ALA A 192 1.51 -8.41 4.73
C ALA A 192 2.49 -9.21 5.61
N GLU A 193 1.97 -10.19 6.35
CA GLU A 193 2.79 -11.08 7.18
C GLU A 193 3.78 -11.89 6.34
N GLY A 194 3.31 -12.48 5.23
CA GLY A 194 4.18 -13.20 4.31
C GLY A 194 5.23 -12.30 3.66
N LEU A 195 4.87 -11.07 3.29
CA LEU A 195 5.79 -10.07 2.76
C LEU A 195 6.87 -9.70 3.79
N ALA A 196 6.48 -9.48 5.05
CA ALA A 196 7.41 -9.20 6.15
C ALA A 196 8.44 -10.31 6.31
N LEU A 197 8.00 -11.57 6.19
CA LEU A 197 8.88 -12.74 6.34
C LEU A 197 9.89 -12.88 5.21
N TRP A 198 9.45 -12.84 3.95
CA TRP A 198 10.39 -13.07 2.83
C TRP A 198 11.21 -11.82 2.48
N ALA A 199 10.66 -10.62 2.67
CA ALA A 199 11.40 -9.39 2.44
C ALA A 199 12.38 -9.08 3.58
N ASN A 200 12.04 -9.42 4.83
CA ASN A 200 12.86 -9.24 6.03
C ASN A 200 13.49 -7.83 6.12
N ARG A 201 14.78 -7.69 5.75
CA ARG A 201 15.54 -6.44 5.74
C ARG A 201 15.55 -5.73 4.38
N GLU A 202 14.89 -6.30 3.39
CA GLU A 202 14.80 -5.87 1.99
C GLU A 202 13.38 -5.40 1.66
N GLY A 203 12.67 -4.85 2.65
CA GLY A 203 11.31 -4.35 2.51
C GLY A 203 11.21 -3.16 1.57
N ASN A 204 10.01 -2.64 1.46
CA ASN A 204 9.70 -1.49 0.61
C ASN A 204 9.13 -0.35 1.45
N TYR A 205 9.09 0.85 0.88
CA TYR A 205 8.48 2.03 1.49
C TYR A 205 7.21 2.38 0.72
N TRP A 206 6.12 2.67 1.43
CA TRP A 206 4.82 2.98 0.85
C TRP A 206 4.48 4.47 0.88
N GLY A 207 5.44 5.30 1.31
CA GLY A 207 5.34 6.74 1.28
C GLY A 207 4.77 7.39 2.54
N HIS A 208 4.15 6.63 3.42
CA HIS A 208 3.57 7.13 4.67
C HIS A 208 3.50 6.04 5.75
N ASN A 209 3.14 6.42 6.98
CA ASN A 209 3.07 5.54 8.16
C ASN A 209 4.36 4.73 8.35
N ALA A 210 5.49 5.39 8.14
CA ALA A 210 6.82 4.80 8.23
C ALA A 210 7.74 5.69 9.06
N ILE A 211 8.49 5.08 9.97
CA ILE A 211 9.55 5.77 10.71
C ILE A 211 10.88 5.58 9.97
N ILE A 212 11.60 6.68 9.81
CA ILE A 212 12.81 6.75 8.98
C ILE A 212 13.91 7.42 9.80
N ARG A 213 15.08 6.80 9.86
CA ARG A 213 16.27 7.44 10.45
C ARG A 213 16.67 8.63 9.61
N THR A 214 16.63 9.83 10.18
CA THR A 214 16.84 11.10 9.44
C THR A 214 18.19 11.15 8.75
N ALA A 215 19.27 10.76 9.46
CA ALA A 215 20.60 10.71 8.90
C ALA A 215 20.74 9.72 7.71
N ALA A 216 20.06 8.55 7.78
CA ALA A 216 20.06 7.59 6.70
C ALA A 216 19.39 8.16 5.44
N PHE A 217 18.22 8.77 5.61
CA PHE A 217 17.49 9.38 4.50
C PHE A 217 18.24 10.58 3.89
N ALA A 218 18.76 11.47 4.72
CA ALA A 218 19.53 12.64 4.30
C ALA A 218 20.78 12.26 3.48
N SER A 219 21.43 11.14 3.83
CA SER A 219 22.66 10.71 3.18
C SER A 219 22.47 10.07 1.80
N CYS A 220 21.29 9.52 1.48
CA CYS A 220 21.17 8.68 0.28
C CYS A 220 19.86 8.81 -0.52
N ALA A 221 18.80 9.43 0.02
CA ALA A 221 17.49 9.46 -0.62
C ALA A 221 17.30 10.56 -1.68
N GLY A 222 18.38 11.07 -2.24
CA GLY A 222 18.34 12.00 -3.37
C GLY A 222 17.75 11.35 -4.62
N LEU A 223 16.52 11.76 -5.00
CA LEU A 223 15.81 11.17 -6.13
C LEU A 223 16.43 11.54 -7.47
N PRO A 224 16.71 10.58 -8.37
CA PRO A 224 17.16 10.87 -9.71
C PRO A 224 16.05 11.51 -10.55
N ARG A 225 16.42 12.39 -11.48
CA ARG A 225 15.49 12.88 -12.51
C ARG A 225 15.39 11.85 -13.63
N VAL A 226 14.19 11.49 -14.03
CA VAL A 226 13.97 10.55 -15.13
C VAL A 226 13.59 11.32 -16.39
N LYS A 227 14.41 11.16 -17.46
CA LYS A 227 14.10 11.74 -18.76
C LYS A 227 12.87 11.06 -19.37
N SER A 228 11.89 11.83 -19.81
CA SER A 228 10.78 11.34 -20.63
C SER A 228 11.28 10.88 -21.99
N ILE A 229 10.50 10.02 -22.68
CA ILE A 229 10.74 9.68 -24.10
C ILE A 229 10.80 10.94 -24.96
N ARG A 230 10.09 11.99 -24.58
CA ARG A 230 10.10 13.31 -25.25
C ARG A 230 11.20 14.27 -24.76
N GLY A 231 12.22 13.77 -24.05
CA GLY A 231 13.39 14.54 -23.61
C GLY A 231 13.19 15.48 -22.43
N LYS A 232 11.98 15.66 -21.92
CA LYS A 232 11.71 16.49 -20.73
C LYS A 232 11.95 15.72 -19.44
N ASP A 233 12.64 16.34 -18.49
CA ASP A 233 12.79 15.77 -17.15
C ASP A 233 11.43 15.67 -16.47
N LYS A 234 11.07 14.46 -16.01
CA LYS A 234 9.87 14.19 -15.22
C LYS A 234 10.24 13.77 -13.81
N LEU A 235 9.44 14.24 -12.85
CA LEU A 235 9.49 13.75 -11.49
C LEU A 235 9.03 12.30 -11.44
N ILE A 236 9.64 11.54 -10.55
CA ILE A 236 9.19 10.18 -10.22
C ILE A 236 7.96 10.31 -9.35
N LEU A 237 6.83 9.74 -9.79
CA LEU A 237 5.56 9.87 -9.07
C LEU A 237 5.43 8.88 -7.91
N SER A 238 5.95 7.65 -8.06
CA SER A 238 6.06 6.66 -6.98
C SER A 238 7.52 6.63 -6.51
N HIS A 239 7.92 7.71 -5.85
CA HIS A 239 9.31 7.92 -5.42
C HIS A 239 9.71 7.04 -4.23
N ASP A 240 8.77 6.69 -3.40
CA ASP A 240 8.85 5.91 -2.17
C ASP A 240 9.59 4.57 -2.37
N PHE A 241 9.22 3.79 -3.39
CA PHE A 241 9.90 2.54 -3.77
C PHE A 241 11.36 2.77 -4.16
N VAL A 242 11.64 3.91 -4.80
CA VAL A 242 13.00 4.29 -5.19
C VAL A 242 13.81 4.70 -3.97
N GLU A 243 13.23 5.46 -3.04
CA GLU A 243 13.85 5.86 -1.78
C GLU A 243 14.23 4.64 -0.94
N ALA A 244 13.34 3.62 -0.83
CA ALA A 244 13.67 2.35 -0.20
C ALA A 244 14.87 1.67 -0.88
N GLY A 245 14.89 1.64 -2.22
CA GLY A 245 16.01 1.09 -2.99
C GLY A 245 17.33 1.83 -2.79
N LEU A 246 17.28 3.15 -2.62
CA LEU A 246 18.46 3.98 -2.35
C LEU A 246 18.97 3.78 -0.92
N LEU A 247 18.10 3.66 0.08
CA LEU A 247 18.46 3.28 1.44
C LEU A 247 19.16 1.91 1.44
N ARG A 248 18.61 0.91 0.77
CA ARG A 248 19.24 -0.41 0.63
C ARG A 248 20.59 -0.34 -0.07
N ARG A 249 20.72 0.45 -1.13
CA ARG A 249 21.99 0.68 -1.83
C ARG A 249 23.06 1.28 -0.91
N ALA A 250 22.67 2.12 0.03
CA ALA A 250 23.56 2.71 1.02
C ALA A 250 23.88 1.78 2.22
N GLY A 251 23.35 0.56 2.23
CA GLY A 251 23.58 -0.45 3.28
C GLY A 251 22.55 -0.45 4.41
N TRP A 252 21.60 0.48 4.43
CA TRP A 252 20.57 0.53 5.45
C TRP A 252 19.51 -0.56 5.24
N ALA A 253 19.04 -1.17 6.31
CA ALA A 253 17.89 -2.07 6.23
C ALA A 253 16.59 -1.28 6.07
N VAL A 254 15.70 -1.80 5.22
CA VAL A 254 14.32 -1.36 5.08
C VAL A 254 13.44 -2.50 5.58
N ARG A 255 12.81 -2.32 6.73
CA ARG A 255 12.01 -3.34 7.39
C ARG A 255 10.53 -3.07 7.16
N PHE A 256 9.75 -4.13 6.96
CA PHE A 256 8.30 -4.08 6.93
C PHE A 256 7.74 -4.86 8.11
N MET A 257 6.93 -4.20 8.95
CA MET A 257 6.39 -4.78 10.17
C MET A 257 4.86 -4.87 10.10
N SER A 258 4.36 -6.04 9.72
CA SER A 258 2.93 -6.34 9.65
C SER A 258 2.25 -6.46 11.02
N SER A 259 3.03 -6.65 12.09
CA SER A 259 2.56 -6.86 13.45
C SER A 259 2.22 -5.57 14.21
N ILE A 260 2.53 -4.39 13.66
CA ILE A 260 2.20 -3.11 14.29
C ILE A 260 0.71 -2.84 14.09
N GLU A 261 -0.05 -2.95 15.17
CA GLU A 261 -1.47 -2.57 15.21
C GLU A 261 -1.61 -1.07 15.51
N GLY A 262 -2.72 -0.46 15.05
CA GLY A 262 -2.99 0.95 15.32
C GLY A 262 -2.42 1.92 14.28
N SER A 263 -2.05 1.43 13.10
CA SER A 263 -1.72 2.25 11.93
C SER A 263 -2.91 2.24 10.97
N TYR A 264 -3.41 3.42 10.58
CA TYR A 264 -4.62 3.57 9.79
C TYR A 264 -4.45 4.59 8.67
N GLU A 265 -5.20 4.39 7.58
CA GLU A 265 -5.34 5.32 6.46
C GLU A 265 -6.77 5.27 5.89
N GLU A 266 -7.21 6.33 5.22
CA GLU A 266 -8.49 6.33 4.52
C GLU A 266 -8.37 5.71 3.13
N THR A 267 -9.49 5.16 2.63
CA THR A 267 -9.58 4.64 1.26
C THR A 267 -10.42 5.55 0.40
N PRO A 268 -10.18 5.61 -0.93
CA PRO A 268 -11.05 6.36 -1.83
C PRO A 268 -12.51 5.97 -1.67
N ALA A 269 -13.37 6.97 -1.53
CA ALA A 269 -14.78 6.75 -1.29
C ALA A 269 -15.50 6.18 -2.52
N THR A 270 -15.03 6.50 -3.73
CA THR A 270 -15.67 6.11 -4.99
C THR A 270 -14.70 5.40 -5.93
N LEU A 271 -15.25 4.62 -6.87
CA LEU A 271 -14.46 4.00 -7.94
C LEU A 271 -13.74 5.05 -8.81
N VAL A 272 -14.33 6.23 -8.99
CA VAL A 272 -13.70 7.31 -9.78
C VAL A 272 -12.44 7.83 -9.08
N ASP A 273 -12.51 8.11 -7.78
CA ASP A 273 -11.36 8.56 -6.99
C ASP A 273 -10.27 7.49 -6.98
N TYR A 274 -10.66 6.22 -6.83
CA TYR A 274 -9.74 5.09 -6.91
C TYR A 274 -9.01 5.05 -8.26
N VAL A 275 -9.73 5.14 -9.38
CA VAL A 275 -9.13 5.11 -10.73
C VAL A 275 -8.19 6.30 -10.95
N LEU A 276 -8.53 7.49 -10.44
CA LEU A 276 -7.65 8.66 -10.53
C LEU A 276 -6.34 8.46 -9.74
N ARG A 277 -6.41 7.86 -8.54
CA ARG A 277 -5.25 7.49 -7.73
C ARG A 277 -4.43 6.40 -8.42
N ASP A 278 -5.08 5.34 -8.91
CA ASP A 278 -4.45 4.21 -9.58
C ASP A 278 -3.71 4.62 -10.86
N ARG A 279 -4.23 5.57 -11.63
CA ARG A 279 -3.52 6.14 -12.81
C ARG A 279 -2.20 6.79 -12.45
N ARG A 280 -2.13 7.51 -11.32
CA ARG A 280 -0.87 8.11 -10.84
C ARG A 280 0.13 7.04 -10.44
N TRP A 281 -0.34 6.01 -9.76
CA TRP A 281 0.48 4.85 -9.38
C TRP A 281 0.96 4.07 -10.59
N CYS A 282 0.10 3.83 -11.58
CA CYS A 282 0.48 3.20 -12.85
C CYS A 282 1.62 3.96 -13.52
N GLN A 283 1.49 5.27 -13.69
CA GLN A 283 2.54 6.09 -14.28
C GLN A 283 3.85 6.04 -13.48
N GLY A 284 3.77 6.13 -12.15
CA GLY A 284 4.93 6.05 -11.26
C GLY A 284 5.64 4.70 -11.35
N ASN A 285 4.88 3.60 -11.30
CA ASN A 285 5.45 2.26 -11.39
C ASN A 285 6.08 1.98 -12.76
N LEU A 286 5.51 2.47 -13.86
CA LEU A 286 6.13 2.34 -15.19
C LEU A 286 7.44 3.15 -15.32
N GLN A 287 7.56 4.28 -14.61
CA GLN A 287 8.82 5.02 -14.54
C GLN A 287 9.94 4.21 -13.88
N HIS A 288 9.60 3.30 -12.96
CA HIS A 288 10.58 2.44 -12.28
C HIS A 288 11.40 1.59 -13.24
N LEU A 289 10.85 1.15 -14.38
CA LEU A 289 11.59 0.37 -15.39
C LEU A 289 12.85 1.07 -15.88
N ARG A 290 12.88 2.41 -15.82
CA ARG A 290 14.08 3.21 -16.18
C ARG A 290 15.09 3.31 -15.06
N ILE A 291 14.68 2.99 -13.83
CA ILE A 291 15.53 3.07 -12.63
C ILE A 291 16.16 1.71 -12.35
N VAL A 292 15.48 0.60 -12.71
CA VAL A 292 15.96 -0.77 -12.52
C VAL A 292 17.42 -1.00 -12.96
N PRO A 293 17.91 -0.42 -14.10
CA PRO A 293 19.29 -0.59 -14.54
C PRO A 293 20.34 0.16 -13.69
N THR A 294 19.91 1.00 -12.74
CA THR A 294 20.82 1.80 -11.91
C THR A 294 21.81 0.91 -11.16
N VAL A 295 23.10 1.28 -11.25
CA VAL A 295 24.18 0.53 -10.60
C VAL A 295 24.06 0.60 -9.08
N GLY A 296 24.31 -0.53 -8.41
CA GLY A 296 24.34 -0.65 -6.96
C GLY A 296 22.99 -0.91 -6.30
N LEU A 297 21.86 -0.93 -7.03
CA LEU A 297 20.58 -1.34 -6.46
C LEU A 297 20.62 -2.84 -6.08
N HIS A 298 20.08 -3.16 -4.91
CA HIS A 298 19.94 -4.53 -4.44
C HIS A 298 18.97 -5.34 -5.31
N ALA A 299 19.20 -6.65 -5.46
CA ALA A 299 18.36 -7.51 -6.32
C ALA A 299 16.89 -7.51 -5.92
N VAL A 300 16.59 -7.55 -4.62
CA VAL A 300 15.20 -7.52 -4.10
C VAL A 300 14.57 -6.15 -4.36
N SER A 301 15.31 -5.04 -4.22
CA SER A 301 14.80 -3.70 -4.58
C SER A 301 14.45 -3.61 -6.07
N ARG A 302 15.31 -4.16 -6.95
CA ARG A 302 15.00 -4.27 -8.40
C ARG A 302 13.74 -5.10 -8.64
N PHE A 303 13.60 -6.22 -7.92
CA PHE A 303 12.42 -7.07 -8.00
C PHE A 303 11.14 -6.29 -7.62
N HIS A 304 11.15 -5.52 -6.53
CA HIS A 304 10.00 -4.69 -6.15
C HIS A 304 9.64 -3.67 -7.24
N LEU A 305 10.63 -2.97 -7.82
CA LEU A 305 10.42 -1.99 -8.89
C LEU A 305 9.84 -2.64 -10.15
N VAL A 306 10.38 -3.79 -10.55
CA VAL A 306 9.89 -4.55 -11.72
C VAL A 306 8.49 -5.11 -11.46
N HIS A 307 8.27 -5.70 -10.29
CA HIS A 307 6.99 -6.30 -9.91
C HIS A 307 5.85 -5.24 -9.93
N GLY A 308 6.11 -4.03 -9.40
CA GLY A 308 5.17 -2.92 -9.45
C GLY A 308 4.81 -2.53 -10.89
N ALA A 309 5.77 -2.43 -11.79
CA ALA A 309 5.53 -2.11 -13.20
C ALA A 309 4.80 -3.24 -13.95
N VAL A 310 5.24 -4.50 -13.76
CA VAL A 310 4.65 -5.68 -14.42
C VAL A 310 3.20 -5.87 -14.00
N SER A 311 2.84 -5.57 -12.75
CA SER A 311 1.45 -5.70 -12.30
C SER A 311 0.48 -4.87 -13.14
N TYR A 312 0.88 -3.67 -13.57
CA TYR A 312 0.08 -2.83 -14.48
C TYR A 312 0.12 -3.32 -15.93
N LEU A 313 1.26 -3.81 -16.41
CA LEU A 313 1.39 -4.33 -17.78
C LEU A 313 0.58 -5.62 -18.03
N LEU A 314 0.19 -6.33 -16.98
CA LEU A 314 -0.66 -7.51 -17.11
C LEU A 314 -2.08 -7.15 -17.58
N SER A 315 -2.62 -5.98 -17.24
CA SER A 315 -3.98 -5.58 -17.64
C SER A 315 -4.13 -5.43 -19.16
N PRO A 316 -3.27 -4.71 -19.89
CA PRO A 316 -3.33 -4.69 -21.35
C PRO A 316 -3.00 -6.06 -21.97
N ALA A 317 -2.14 -6.87 -21.37
CA ALA A 317 -1.87 -8.22 -21.86
C ALA A 317 -3.12 -9.11 -21.77
N TRP A 318 -3.85 -9.06 -20.65
CA TRP A 318 -5.14 -9.74 -20.52
C TRP A 318 -6.19 -9.19 -21.49
N PHE A 319 -6.26 -7.87 -21.68
CA PHE A 319 -7.17 -7.25 -22.61
C PHE A 319 -6.91 -7.75 -24.05
N ILE A 320 -5.65 -7.75 -24.49
CA ILE A 320 -5.24 -8.25 -25.80
C ILE A 320 -5.61 -9.74 -25.94
N LEU A 321 -5.32 -10.56 -24.92
CA LEU A 321 -5.66 -11.98 -24.93
C LEU A 321 -7.16 -12.21 -25.12
N LEU A 322 -7.99 -11.46 -24.40
CA LEU A 322 -9.46 -11.54 -24.53
C LEU A 322 -9.93 -11.11 -25.92
N MET A 323 -9.35 -10.04 -26.49
CA MET A 323 -9.66 -9.57 -27.85
C MET A 323 -9.28 -10.62 -28.91
N VAL A 324 -8.06 -11.18 -28.82
CA VAL A 324 -7.60 -12.23 -29.72
C VAL A 324 -8.50 -13.46 -29.62
N TRP A 325 -8.85 -13.87 -28.40
CA TRP A 325 -9.77 -14.99 -28.20
C TRP A 325 -11.15 -14.73 -28.79
N ALA A 326 -11.72 -13.55 -28.60
CA ALA A 326 -13.01 -13.17 -29.18
C ALA A 326 -12.97 -13.16 -30.72
N LEU A 327 -11.88 -12.66 -31.32
CA LEU A 327 -11.72 -12.64 -32.78
C LEU A 327 -11.51 -14.04 -33.36
N LEU A 328 -10.74 -14.90 -32.70
CA LEU A 328 -10.52 -16.27 -33.17
C LEU A 328 -11.76 -17.14 -32.98
N SER A 329 -12.51 -16.94 -31.89
CA SER A 329 -13.75 -17.68 -31.62
C SER A 329 -14.84 -17.42 -32.69
N ASN A 330 -14.88 -16.22 -33.24
CA ASN A 330 -15.84 -15.91 -34.33
C ASN A 330 -15.47 -16.57 -35.70
N GLY A 331 -14.24 -17.10 -35.83
CA GLY A 331 -13.81 -17.82 -37.02
C GLY A 331 -14.30 -19.27 -37.11
N ASP A 332 -14.68 -19.84 -35.95
CA ASP A 332 -15.12 -21.25 -35.84
C ASP A 332 -16.65 -21.44 -36.03
N GLU A 333 -17.41 -20.40 -36.33
CA GLU A 333 -18.85 -20.53 -36.66
C GLU A 333 -19.14 -21.32 -37.94
N THR A 334 -18.12 -21.59 -38.75
CA THR A 334 -18.23 -22.52 -39.90
C THR A 334 -18.27 -23.99 -39.48
N ASN A 335 -17.84 -24.32 -38.29
CA ASN A 335 -18.04 -25.61 -37.62
C ASN A 335 -19.27 -25.52 -36.72
N GLY A 336 -20.45 -25.27 -37.29
CA GLY A 336 -21.70 -25.52 -36.59
C GLY A 336 -21.62 -26.89 -35.94
N ILE A 337 -21.97 -26.99 -34.63
CA ILE A 337 -21.98 -28.24 -33.92
C ILE A 337 -22.68 -29.28 -34.78
N SER A 338 -21.91 -30.00 -35.58
CA SER A 338 -22.43 -31.04 -36.45
C SER A 338 -22.67 -32.27 -35.59
N TYR A 339 -23.93 -32.48 -35.24
CA TYR A 339 -24.36 -33.70 -34.55
C TYR A 339 -24.30 -34.93 -35.46
N PHE A 340 -24.01 -34.73 -36.76
CA PHE A 340 -23.92 -35.80 -37.74
C PHE A 340 -22.61 -35.67 -38.52
N SER A 341 -21.84 -36.74 -38.61
CA SER A 341 -20.65 -36.78 -39.45
C SER A 341 -21.02 -37.10 -40.92
N ALA A 342 -20.25 -36.56 -41.86
CA ALA A 342 -20.40 -36.90 -43.27
C ALA A 342 -20.19 -38.41 -43.55
N SER A 343 -19.41 -39.08 -42.68
CA SER A 343 -19.17 -40.53 -42.76
C SER A 343 -20.30 -41.38 -42.10
N SER A 344 -21.14 -40.79 -41.28
CA SER A 344 -22.22 -41.50 -40.58
C SER A 344 -23.45 -40.59 -40.41
N PRO A 345 -24.14 -40.22 -41.49
CA PRO A 345 -25.21 -39.20 -41.46
C PRO A 345 -26.49 -39.62 -40.74
N LYS A 346 -26.58 -40.90 -40.33
CA LYS A 346 -27.72 -41.44 -39.56
C LYS A 346 -27.42 -41.66 -38.08
N MET A 347 -26.20 -41.49 -37.63
CA MET A 347 -25.82 -41.60 -36.21
C MET A 347 -25.40 -40.24 -35.64
N PRO A 348 -26.09 -39.73 -34.62
CA PRO A 348 -25.65 -38.53 -33.93
C PRO A 348 -24.35 -38.78 -33.22
N ILE A 349 -23.36 -37.94 -33.49
CA ILE A 349 -22.10 -37.87 -32.77
C ILE A 349 -22.26 -36.76 -31.75
N TRP A 350 -22.17 -37.09 -30.45
CA TRP A 350 -22.17 -36.09 -29.42
C TRP A 350 -20.85 -35.33 -29.48
N PRO A 351 -20.84 -34.02 -29.76
CA PRO A 351 -19.61 -33.24 -29.70
C PRO A 351 -19.00 -33.36 -28.29
N HIS A 352 -17.70 -33.53 -28.22
CA HIS A 352 -16.97 -33.50 -26.96
C HIS A 352 -17.06 -32.10 -26.36
N MET A 353 -18.16 -31.79 -25.68
CA MET A 353 -18.46 -30.48 -25.09
C MET A 353 -17.67 -30.18 -23.83
N SER A 354 -16.95 -31.15 -23.27
CA SER A 354 -16.09 -30.92 -22.11
C SER A 354 -14.75 -31.66 -22.27
N ASN A 355 -13.73 -30.89 -22.55
CA ASN A 355 -12.39 -31.39 -22.37
C ASN A 355 -12.06 -31.30 -20.88
N VAL A 356 -11.93 -32.42 -20.20
CA VAL A 356 -11.60 -32.49 -18.74
C VAL A 356 -10.35 -31.65 -18.43
N ASN A 357 -9.38 -31.65 -19.34
CA ASN A 357 -8.17 -30.81 -19.20
C ASN A 357 -8.49 -29.33 -19.18
N SER A 358 -9.42 -28.85 -20.01
CA SER A 358 -9.84 -27.42 -20.02
C SER A 358 -10.51 -27.03 -18.72
N LEU A 359 -11.35 -27.90 -18.16
CA LEU A 359 -11.98 -27.68 -16.84
C LEU A 359 -10.95 -27.64 -15.72
N ILE A 360 -9.98 -28.54 -15.73
CA ILE A 360 -8.89 -28.57 -14.73
C ILE A 360 -8.05 -27.30 -14.81
N ILE A 361 -7.69 -26.86 -16.01
CA ILE A 361 -6.94 -25.60 -16.20
C ILE A 361 -7.75 -24.42 -15.68
N LEU A 362 -9.04 -24.34 -16.01
CA LEU A 362 -9.92 -23.27 -15.55
C LEU A 362 -10.02 -23.25 -14.02
N LEU A 363 -10.26 -24.40 -13.39
CA LEU A 363 -10.33 -24.52 -11.93
C LEU A 363 -8.99 -24.18 -11.27
N PHE A 364 -7.87 -24.57 -11.87
CA PHE A 364 -6.54 -24.22 -11.38
C PHE A 364 -6.32 -22.69 -11.46
N MET A 365 -6.64 -22.06 -12.59
CA MET A 365 -6.48 -20.61 -12.75
C MET A 365 -7.34 -19.83 -11.74
N TYR A 366 -8.62 -20.17 -11.59
CA TYR A 366 -9.49 -19.53 -10.61
C TYR A 366 -9.07 -19.84 -9.17
N GLY A 367 -8.64 -21.07 -8.90
CA GLY A 367 -8.07 -21.47 -7.63
C GLY A 367 -6.86 -20.61 -7.25
N MET A 368 -5.93 -20.42 -8.15
CA MET A 368 -4.76 -19.55 -7.95
C MET A 368 -5.12 -18.08 -7.78
N LEU A 369 -6.15 -17.59 -8.48
CA LEU A 369 -6.63 -16.22 -8.36
C LEU A 369 -7.28 -15.96 -7.00
N LEU A 370 -8.10 -16.90 -6.53
CA LEU A 370 -8.86 -16.78 -5.28
C LEU A 370 -8.08 -17.26 -4.04
N ALA A 371 -6.98 -18.01 -4.23
CA ALA A 371 -6.23 -18.59 -3.11
C ALA A 371 -5.83 -17.59 -2.02
N PRO A 372 -5.30 -16.39 -2.29
CA PRO A 372 -4.99 -15.44 -1.24
C PRO A 372 -6.22 -15.00 -0.44
N LYS A 373 -7.38 -14.84 -1.12
CA LYS A 373 -8.65 -14.48 -0.49
C LYS A 373 -9.17 -15.63 0.40
N ILE A 374 -9.09 -16.87 -0.09
CA ILE A 374 -9.49 -18.06 0.65
C ILE A 374 -8.59 -18.25 1.87
N ILE A 375 -7.28 -18.10 1.72
CA ILE A 375 -6.31 -18.16 2.83
C ILE A 375 -6.67 -17.12 3.91
N GLY A 376 -6.93 -15.88 3.50
CA GLY A 376 -7.37 -14.82 4.42
C GLY A 376 -8.65 -15.18 5.16
N ALA A 377 -9.66 -15.68 4.43
CA ALA A 377 -10.91 -16.12 5.04
C ALA A 377 -10.72 -17.27 6.04
N ILE A 378 -9.84 -18.23 5.74
CA ILE A 378 -9.49 -19.32 6.66
C ILE A 378 -8.88 -18.77 7.96
N VAL A 379 -7.93 -17.84 7.85
CA VAL A 379 -7.30 -17.20 9.02
C VAL A 379 -8.33 -16.48 9.88
N MET A 380 -9.20 -15.68 9.26
CA MET A 380 -10.26 -14.94 9.96
C MET A 380 -11.27 -15.85 10.63
N LEU A 381 -11.70 -16.93 9.97
CA LEU A 381 -12.63 -17.91 10.53
C LEU A 381 -11.99 -18.78 11.62
N ALA A 382 -10.68 -18.98 11.61
CA ALA A 382 -9.95 -19.70 12.64
C ALA A 382 -9.79 -18.90 13.94
N SER A 383 -9.90 -17.56 13.89
CA SER A 383 -9.81 -16.65 15.05
C SER A 383 -11.21 -16.38 15.62
N SER A 384 -11.42 -16.66 16.92
CA SER A 384 -12.70 -16.39 17.62
C SER A 384 -12.97 -14.87 17.69
N ASP A 385 -11.94 -14.07 17.95
CA ASP A 385 -12.07 -12.62 18.12
C ASP A 385 -12.39 -11.95 16.79
N SER A 386 -11.72 -12.37 15.71
CA SER A 386 -12.03 -11.90 14.36
C SER A 386 -13.48 -12.22 13.96
N ARG A 387 -13.95 -13.44 14.21
CA ARG A 387 -15.34 -13.82 13.93
C ARG A 387 -16.35 -12.95 14.67
N ARG A 388 -16.08 -12.63 15.95
CA ARG A 388 -16.97 -11.76 16.75
C ARG A 388 -17.05 -10.33 16.17
N LYS A 389 -15.92 -9.78 15.73
CA LYS A 389 -15.87 -8.44 15.09
C LYS A 389 -16.75 -8.32 13.84
N TYR A 390 -16.97 -9.43 13.13
CA TYR A 390 -17.81 -9.49 11.93
C TYR A 390 -19.24 -10.04 12.19
N GLY A 391 -19.68 -10.11 13.44
CA GLY A 391 -21.03 -10.57 13.77
C GLY A 391 -21.25 -12.10 13.65
N GLY A 392 -20.16 -12.88 13.59
CA GLY A 392 -20.19 -14.33 13.50
C GLY A 392 -19.83 -14.87 12.11
N SER A 393 -19.71 -16.21 12.04
CA SER A 393 -19.26 -16.89 10.81
C SER A 393 -20.20 -16.68 9.62
N LEU A 394 -21.51 -16.62 9.84
CA LEU A 394 -22.50 -16.48 8.77
C LEU A 394 -22.39 -15.08 8.11
N GLN A 395 -22.34 -14.03 8.93
CA GLN A 395 -22.23 -12.66 8.43
C GLN A 395 -20.88 -12.41 7.74
N PHE A 396 -19.82 -12.98 8.30
CA PHE A 396 -18.49 -12.93 7.65
C PHE A 396 -18.52 -13.61 6.28
N THR A 397 -19.09 -14.84 6.19
CA THR A 397 -19.17 -15.58 4.92
C THR A 397 -20.02 -14.84 3.88
N ALA A 398 -21.14 -14.25 4.30
CA ALA A 398 -21.96 -13.43 3.40
C ALA A 398 -21.19 -12.20 2.88
N SER A 399 -20.44 -11.50 3.73
CA SER A 399 -19.58 -10.37 3.34
C SER A 399 -18.46 -10.82 2.41
N PHE A 400 -17.86 -11.98 2.65
CA PHE A 400 -16.82 -12.57 1.80
C PHE A 400 -17.35 -12.89 0.40
N LEU A 401 -18.51 -13.53 0.30
CA LEU A 401 -19.14 -13.83 -0.99
C LEU A 401 -19.54 -12.56 -1.75
N LEU A 402 -20.06 -11.55 -1.03
CA LEU A 402 -20.37 -10.24 -1.63
C LEU A 402 -19.09 -9.57 -2.16
N GLU A 403 -18.00 -9.62 -1.42
CA GLU A 403 -16.72 -9.05 -1.84
C GLU A 403 -16.19 -9.76 -3.09
N ILE A 404 -16.24 -11.09 -3.15
CA ILE A 404 -15.85 -11.83 -4.35
C ILE A 404 -16.70 -11.42 -5.55
N PHE A 405 -18.03 -11.40 -5.39
CA PHE A 405 -18.96 -11.03 -6.46
C PHE A 405 -18.67 -9.63 -7.00
N THR A 406 -18.52 -8.66 -6.12
CA THR A 406 -18.25 -7.28 -6.54
C THR A 406 -16.84 -7.12 -7.12
N SER A 407 -15.83 -7.85 -6.64
CA SER A 407 -14.51 -7.91 -7.25
C SER A 407 -14.57 -8.38 -8.71
N PHE A 408 -15.38 -9.41 -9.00
CA PHE A 408 -15.62 -9.86 -10.37
C PHE A 408 -16.34 -8.82 -11.20
N ALA A 409 -17.33 -8.13 -10.65
CA ALA A 409 -18.06 -7.07 -11.35
C ALA A 409 -17.18 -5.87 -11.69
N TYR A 410 -16.24 -5.49 -10.82
CA TYR A 410 -15.31 -4.38 -11.07
C TYR A 410 -14.11 -4.75 -11.95
N ALA A 411 -13.72 -6.02 -12.00
CA ALA A 411 -12.50 -6.45 -12.71
C ALA A 411 -12.43 -6.00 -14.17
N PRO A 412 -13.48 -6.12 -15.02
CA PRO A 412 -13.42 -5.64 -16.41
C PRO A 412 -13.23 -4.13 -16.50
N ILE A 413 -13.88 -3.36 -15.61
CA ILE A 413 -13.80 -1.90 -15.60
C ILE A 413 -12.36 -1.48 -15.24
N LEU A 414 -11.79 -2.08 -14.21
CA LEU A 414 -10.42 -1.80 -13.79
C LEU A 414 -9.40 -2.21 -14.84
N MET A 415 -9.57 -3.35 -15.50
CA MET A 415 -8.71 -3.81 -16.60
C MET A 415 -8.67 -2.80 -17.74
N ILE A 416 -9.83 -2.29 -18.18
CA ILE A 416 -9.92 -1.28 -19.24
C ILE A 416 -9.25 0.03 -18.78
N GLN A 417 -9.55 0.49 -17.57
CA GLN A 417 -8.98 1.73 -17.03
C GLN A 417 -7.45 1.65 -16.86
N GLN A 418 -6.93 0.53 -16.41
CA GLN A 418 -5.49 0.30 -16.30
C GLN A 418 -4.83 0.20 -17.67
N THR A 419 -5.48 -0.46 -18.63
CA THR A 419 -5.01 -0.49 -20.03
C THR A 419 -4.89 0.93 -20.61
N ILE A 420 -5.91 1.78 -20.41
CA ILE A 420 -5.86 3.19 -20.82
C ILE A 420 -4.75 3.95 -20.08
N ALA A 421 -4.57 3.68 -18.78
CA ALA A 421 -3.51 4.32 -17.98
C ALA A 421 -2.10 3.95 -18.47
N VAL A 422 -1.87 2.68 -18.81
CA VAL A 422 -0.60 2.20 -19.40
C VAL A 422 -0.34 2.88 -20.73
N LEU A 423 -1.31 2.86 -21.67
CA LEU A 423 -1.16 3.49 -22.98
C LEU A 423 -0.87 5.00 -22.92
N ARG A 424 -1.43 5.70 -21.92
CA ARG A 424 -1.15 7.13 -21.71
C ARG A 424 0.20 7.41 -21.05
N SER A 425 0.78 6.42 -20.38
CA SER A 425 2.03 6.56 -19.65
C SER A 425 3.26 6.25 -20.50
N LEU A 426 3.10 5.45 -21.53
CA LEU A 426 4.10 5.15 -22.56
C LEU A 426 4.27 6.33 -23.51
#